data_2afb264d42b87e0dfaaac998b28e95c3
#
_entry.id   2afb264d42b87e0dfaaac998b28e95c3
#
_cell.length_a   1.000
_cell.length_b   1.000
_cell.length_c   1.000
_cell.angle_alpha   90.00
_cell.angle_beta   90.00
_cell.angle_gamma   90.00
#
_symmetry.space_group_name_H-M   'P 1'
#
loop_
_entity.id
_entity.type
_entity.pdbx_description
1 polymer ?
#
loop_
_entity_poly.entity_id
_entity_poly.type
_entity_poly.pdbx_seq_one_letter_code
_entity_poly.pdbx_strand_id
1 'polypeptide(L)'
;MAISLGVVPNVYAVHTASFVNSSSAASSRLVPANLRAVTVAAASKPATETKKRVPSGLMKPRRISPEMQEFLGGGVTEIPRTLVLKEIWAHIKLYNLQDPADKKVIICDEKLKKIFGGKERIGFLEIAGLINPHFLK
;
A
#
# COMPACT_ATOMS: atom_id res chain seq x y z
N MET A 1 7.02 33.08 44.69
CA MET A 1 6.40 31.86 44.13
C MET A 1 7.39 31.26 43.14
N ALA A 2 8.05 30.21 43.51
CA ALA A 2 9.07 29.54 42.70
C ALA A 2 8.42 28.36 41.97
N ILE A 3 8.44 28.37 40.62
CA ILE A 3 7.98 27.28 39.78
C ILE A 3 9.19 26.43 39.45
N SER A 4 9.27 25.24 40.05
CA SER A 4 10.31 24.26 39.77
C SER A 4 10.00 23.51 38.46
N LEU A 5 10.84 23.71 37.44
CA LEU A 5 10.86 22.97 36.22
C LEU A 5 11.64 21.68 36.42
N GLY A 6 10.93 20.57 36.60
CA GLY A 6 11.54 19.25 36.64
C GLY A 6 11.98 18.78 35.26
N VAL A 7 13.27 18.75 35.02
CA VAL A 7 13.90 18.14 33.84
C VAL A 7 13.98 16.64 34.07
N VAL A 8 13.32 15.86 33.26
CA VAL A 8 13.46 14.39 33.20
C VAL A 8 14.52 14.01 32.18
N PRO A 9 15.63 13.38 32.57
CA PRO A 9 16.60 12.87 31.61
C PRO A 9 16.08 11.58 30.96
N ASN A 10 15.97 11.61 29.67
CA ASN A 10 15.64 10.47 28.85
C ASN A 10 16.88 9.59 28.69
N VAL A 11 16.89 8.45 29.35
CA VAL A 11 17.99 7.47 29.26
C VAL A 11 17.63 6.44 28.21
N TYR A 12 18.18 6.60 27.02
CA TYR A 12 18.13 5.54 25.99
C TYR A 12 19.17 4.47 26.34
N ALA A 13 18.72 3.34 26.82
CA ALA A 13 19.56 2.16 26.97
C ALA A 13 19.68 1.46 25.60
N VAL A 14 20.85 1.59 25.00
CA VAL A 14 21.22 0.84 23.80
C VAL A 14 21.67 -0.54 24.22
N HIS A 15 20.84 -1.55 24.04
CA HIS A 15 21.26 -2.95 24.17
C HIS A 15 21.87 -3.42 22.86
N THR A 16 23.19 -3.39 22.80
CA THR A 16 23.97 -4.11 21.79
C THR A 16 24.04 -5.58 22.16
N ALA A 17 23.22 -6.41 21.52
CA ALA A 17 23.35 -7.86 21.60
C ALA A 17 24.45 -8.34 20.65
N SER A 18 25.60 -8.71 21.22
CA SER A 18 26.67 -9.39 20.51
C SER A 18 26.25 -10.85 20.26
N PHE A 19 25.99 -11.21 19.01
CA PHE A 19 25.88 -12.62 18.62
C PHE A 19 27.27 -13.18 18.42
N VAL A 20 27.69 -14.01 19.37
CA VAL A 20 28.87 -14.86 19.26
C VAL A 20 28.51 -16.02 18.35
N ASN A 21 29.13 -16.05 17.19
CA ASN A 21 29.03 -17.16 16.25
C ASN A 21 29.97 -18.29 16.72
N SER A 22 29.40 -19.33 17.27
CA SER A 22 30.14 -20.52 17.69
C SER A 22 30.24 -21.51 16.53
N SER A 23 31.42 -21.59 15.97
CA SER A 23 31.80 -22.60 14.98
C SER A 23 31.93 -23.94 15.66
N SER A 24 31.19 -24.95 15.25
CA SER A 24 31.44 -26.35 15.57
C SER A 24 31.60 -27.18 14.31
N ALA A 25 32.83 -27.47 14.07
CA ALA A 25 33.47 -28.73 13.69
C ALA A 25 32.69 -29.76 12.85
N ALA A 26 33.27 -29.98 11.70
CA ALA A 26 33.38 -31.14 10.84
C ALA A 26 32.91 -32.48 11.43
N SER A 27 32.05 -33.17 10.68
CA SER A 27 32.00 -34.61 10.64
C SER A 27 31.83 -35.04 9.20
N SER A 28 32.96 -35.47 8.65
CA SER A 28 33.09 -36.12 7.36
C SER A 28 32.41 -37.49 7.39
N ARG A 29 31.33 -37.63 6.63
CA ARG A 29 30.85 -38.96 6.21
C ARG A 29 30.87 -39.01 4.70
N LEU A 30 31.83 -39.84 4.24
CA LEU A 30 31.93 -40.33 2.89
C LEU A 30 30.67 -41.10 2.52
N VAL A 31 29.99 -40.65 1.50
CA VAL A 31 28.90 -41.39 0.84
C VAL A 31 29.32 -41.59 -0.61
N PRO A 32 29.23 -42.82 -1.15
CA PRO A 32 29.79 -43.13 -2.46
C PRO A 32 29.00 -42.49 -3.58
N ALA A 33 29.79 -42.06 -4.56
CA ALA A 33 29.33 -41.47 -5.81
C ALA A 33 28.32 -42.38 -6.53
N ASN A 34 27.12 -41.91 -6.72
CA ASN A 34 26.23 -42.44 -7.74
C ASN A 34 26.07 -41.37 -8.82
N LEU A 35 26.89 -41.50 -9.84
CA LEU A 35 26.91 -40.69 -11.03
C LEU A 35 25.60 -40.92 -11.81
N ARG A 36 24.62 -40.12 -11.58
CA ARG A 36 23.60 -39.87 -12.57
C ARG A 36 23.69 -38.40 -12.93
N ALA A 37 24.34 -38.16 -14.04
CA ALA A 37 24.36 -36.86 -14.67
C ALA A 37 22.91 -36.49 -15.11
N VAL A 38 22.20 -35.78 -14.23
CA VAL A 38 21.03 -35.06 -14.65
C VAL A 38 21.56 -33.69 -15.06
N THR A 39 21.72 -33.50 -16.33
CA THR A 39 21.88 -32.16 -16.92
C THR A 39 20.63 -31.36 -16.61
N VAL A 40 20.63 -30.71 -15.46
CA VAL A 40 19.68 -29.65 -15.21
C VAL A 40 20.15 -28.49 -16.08
N ALA A 41 19.58 -28.38 -17.25
CA ALA A 41 19.63 -27.15 -18.02
C ALA A 41 19.04 -26.07 -17.11
N ALA A 42 19.92 -25.26 -16.55
CA ALA A 42 19.53 -24.02 -15.92
C ALA A 42 18.89 -23.15 -17.00
N ALA A 43 17.58 -23.29 -17.16
CA ALA A 43 16.79 -22.33 -17.87
C ALA A 43 16.84 -21.04 -17.03
N SER A 44 17.88 -20.26 -17.23
CA SER A 44 17.86 -18.86 -16.91
C SER A 44 16.66 -18.31 -17.66
N LYS A 45 15.58 -18.05 -16.92
CA LYS A 45 14.45 -17.30 -17.44
C LYS A 45 15.02 -15.97 -17.94
N PRO A 46 14.95 -15.68 -19.24
CA PRO A 46 15.31 -14.36 -19.70
C PRO A 46 14.40 -13.40 -18.91
N ALA A 47 15.02 -12.37 -18.35
CA ALA A 47 14.29 -11.26 -17.79
C ALA A 47 13.26 -10.86 -18.83
N THR A 48 12.00 -11.16 -18.54
CA THR A 48 10.90 -10.87 -19.43
C THR A 48 10.87 -9.37 -19.51
N GLU A 49 11.36 -8.83 -20.62
CA GLU A 49 11.02 -7.48 -21.01
C GLU A 49 9.56 -7.28 -20.68
N THR A 50 9.30 -6.32 -19.82
CA THR A 50 7.95 -5.95 -19.44
C THR A 50 7.30 -5.40 -20.69
N LYS A 51 6.82 -6.30 -21.57
CA LYS A 51 5.91 -5.94 -22.64
C LYS A 51 4.89 -5.04 -21.97
N LYS A 52 4.90 -3.74 -22.31
CA LYS A 52 3.88 -2.78 -21.89
C LYS A 52 2.53 -3.44 -22.14
N ARG A 53 1.98 -4.08 -21.11
CA ARG A 53 0.67 -4.70 -21.19
C ARG A 53 -0.28 -3.60 -21.57
N VAL A 54 -1.00 -3.78 -22.67
CA VAL A 54 -2.07 -2.88 -23.05
C VAL A 54 -2.91 -2.62 -21.82
N PRO A 55 -3.10 -1.36 -21.41
CA PRO A 55 -3.78 -1.06 -20.16
C PRO A 55 -5.14 -1.72 -20.16
N SER A 56 -5.36 -2.58 -19.19
CA SER A 56 -6.64 -3.21 -18.91
C SER A 56 -7.73 -2.14 -18.79
N GLY A 57 -8.99 -2.50 -19.00
CA GLY A 57 -10.11 -1.55 -18.92
C GLY A 57 -10.15 -0.72 -17.64
N LEU A 58 -9.60 -1.24 -16.53
CA LEU A 58 -9.45 -0.53 -15.25
C LEU A 58 -8.33 0.51 -15.28
N MET A 59 -7.32 0.33 -16.13
CA MET A 59 -6.18 1.24 -16.30
C MET A 59 -6.39 2.27 -17.40
N LYS A 60 -7.47 2.16 -18.19
CA LYS A 60 -7.78 3.15 -19.23
C LYS A 60 -8.21 4.46 -18.56
N PRO A 61 -7.64 5.59 -18.96
CA PRO A 61 -8.10 6.88 -18.50
C PRO A 61 -9.55 7.09 -18.94
N ARG A 62 -10.36 7.58 -18.05
CA ARG A 62 -11.76 7.94 -18.28
C ARG A 62 -12.02 9.33 -17.77
N ARG A 63 -12.94 10.01 -18.40
CA ARG A 63 -13.40 11.31 -17.93
C ARG A 63 -14.08 11.15 -16.59
N ILE A 64 -13.83 12.07 -15.70
CA ILE A 64 -14.38 12.11 -14.36
C ILE A 64 -15.32 13.28 -14.18
N SER A 65 -16.24 13.15 -13.24
CA SER A 65 -17.17 14.23 -12.88
C SER A 65 -16.42 15.43 -12.30
N PRO A 66 -16.99 16.64 -12.40
CA PRO A 66 -16.38 17.85 -11.86
C PRO A 66 -16.13 17.78 -10.35
N GLU A 67 -16.99 17.11 -9.60
CA GLU A 67 -16.80 16.88 -8.16
C GLU A 67 -15.55 16.06 -7.85
N MET A 68 -15.32 15.03 -8.64
CA MET A 68 -14.13 14.22 -8.53
C MET A 68 -12.86 14.98 -8.97
N GLN A 69 -12.98 15.85 -9.98
CA GLN A 69 -11.89 16.74 -10.40
C GLN A 69 -11.50 17.70 -9.28
N GLU A 70 -12.50 18.29 -8.60
CA GLU A 70 -12.29 19.19 -7.47
C GLU A 70 -11.54 18.49 -6.33
N PHE A 71 -11.89 17.24 -6.05
CA PHE A 71 -11.20 16.43 -5.05
C PHE A 71 -9.73 16.18 -5.40
N LEU A 72 -9.44 15.91 -6.66
CA LEU A 72 -8.08 15.64 -7.16
C LEU A 72 -7.23 16.90 -7.38
N GLY A 73 -7.76 18.09 -7.10
CA GLY A 73 -7.04 19.35 -7.27
C GLY A 73 -7.37 20.12 -8.55
N GLY A 74 -8.43 19.76 -9.25
CA GLY A 74 -9.02 20.56 -10.35
C GLY A 74 -8.31 20.50 -11.70
N GLY A 75 -7.14 19.85 -11.80
CA GLY A 75 -6.36 19.83 -13.04
C GLY A 75 -6.51 18.58 -13.89
N VAL A 76 -7.19 17.56 -13.40
CA VAL A 76 -7.23 16.24 -14.03
C VAL A 76 -8.63 15.98 -14.58
N THR A 77 -8.75 15.95 -15.90
CA THR A 77 -10.01 15.61 -16.59
C THR A 77 -10.17 14.13 -16.87
N GLU A 78 -9.06 13.44 -17.08
CA GLU A 78 -9.04 12.02 -17.40
C GLU A 78 -8.06 11.29 -16.50
N ILE A 79 -8.53 10.29 -15.78
CA ILE A 79 -7.72 9.49 -14.86
C ILE A 79 -8.18 8.03 -14.88
N PRO A 80 -7.28 7.06 -14.80
CA PRO A 80 -7.65 5.68 -14.63
C PRO A 80 -8.24 5.43 -13.23
N ARG A 81 -9.21 4.56 -13.17
CA ARG A 81 -9.97 4.23 -11.96
C ARG A 81 -9.10 3.81 -10.78
N THR A 82 -8.04 3.08 -11.09
CA THR A 82 -7.07 2.60 -10.09
C THR A 82 -6.34 3.74 -9.39
N LEU A 83 -6.02 4.81 -10.13
CA LEU A 83 -5.37 5.99 -9.54
C LEU A 83 -6.33 6.78 -8.66
N VAL A 84 -7.58 6.99 -9.09
CA VAL A 84 -8.60 7.64 -8.25
C VAL A 84 -8.76 6.91 -6.93
N LEU A 85 -8.87 5.60 -6.98
CA LEU A 85 -9.00 4.79 -5.77
C LEU A 85 -7.77 4.94 -4.87
N LYS A 86 -6.58 5.00 -5.45
CA LYS A 86 -5.33 5.20 -4.72
C LYS A 86 -5.29 6.56 -4.02
N GLU A 87 -5.71 7.63 -4.71
CA GLU A 87 -5.78 8.98 -4.16
C GLU A 87 -6.78 9.09 -3.01
N ILE A 88 -7.96 8.49 -3.16
CA ILE A 88 -8.96 8.42 -2.08
C ILE A 88 -8.38 7.71 -0.86
N TRP A 89 -7.68 6.60 -1.06
CA TRP A 89 -7.03 5.89 0.05
C TRP A 89 -5.90 6.68 0.69
N ALA A 90 -5.13 7.41 -0.10
CA ALA A 90 -4.10 8.30 0.42
C ALA A 90 -4.72 9.39 1.30
N HIS A 91 -5.82 9.99 0.86
CA HIS A 91 -6.57 10.98 1.64
C HIS A 91 -7.12 10.39 2.95
N ILE A 92 -7.76 9.24 2.90
CA ILE A 92 -8.29 8.55 4.10
C ILE A 92 -7.19 8.27 5.11
N LYS A 93 -6.02 7.84 4.66
CA LYS A 93 -4.85 7.57 5.54
C LYS A 93 -4.25 8.85 6.10
N LEU A 94 -4.17 9.91 5.29
CA LEU A 94 -3.60 11.19 5.70
C LEU A 94 -4.40 11.83 6.84
N TYR A 95 -5.72 11.77 6.75
CA TYR A 95 -6.62 12.36 7.74
C TYR A 95 -7.11 11.36 8.80
N ASN A 96 -6.63 10.11 8.76
CA ASN A 96 -7.05 9.03 9.67
C ASN A 96 -8.57 8.88 9.76
N LEU A 97 -9.24 8.90 8.61
CA LEU A 97 -10.70 8.83 8.51
C LEU A 97 -11.26 7.42 8.73
N GLN A 98 -10.42 6.43 9.01
CA GLN A 98 -10.86 5.10 9.39
C GLN A 98 -11.34 5.08 10.84
N ASP A 99 -12.46 4.41 11.08
CA ASP A 99 -12.97 4.20 12.43
C ASP A 99 -11.96 3.36 13.24
N PRO A 100 -11.55 3.78 14.44
CA PRO A 100 -10.63 3.03 15.29
C PRO A 100 -11.21 1.69 15.76
N ALA A 101 -12.54 1.58 15.88
CA ALA A 101 -13.22 0.34 16.26
C ALA A 101 -13.31 -0.63 15.08
N ASP A 102 -13.72 -0.11 13.90
CA ASP A 102 -13.89 -0.89 12.69
C ASP A 102 -13.12 -0.28 11.53
N LYS A 103 -11.93 -0.78 11.25
CA LYS A 103 -11.09 -0.33 10.13
C LYS A 103 -11.74 -0.50 8.74
N LYS A 104 -12.85 -1.23 8.68
CA LYS A 104 -13.65 -1.39 7.46
C LYS A 104 -14.59 -0.23 7.20
N VAL A 105 -14.88 0.56 8.24
CA VAL A 105 -15.74 1.73 8.16
C VAL A 105 -14.89 2.97 8.01
N ILE A 106 -15.29 3.83 7.10
CA ILE A 106 -14.62 5.09 6.80
C ILE A 106 -15.58 6.21 7.12
N ILE A 107 -15.11 7.17 7.91
CA ILE A 107 -15.82 8.39 8.24
C ILE A 107 -15.55 9.38 7.10
N CYS A 108 -16.60 9.81 6.41
CA CYS A 108 -16.45 10.70 5.28
C CYS A 108 -16.22 12.15 5.74
N ASP A 109 -15.15 12.74 5.25
CA ASP A 109 -14.89 14.17 5.35
C ASP A 109 -15.78 14.95 4.35
N GLU A 110 -15.85 16.27 4.48
CA GLU A 110 -16.65 17.14 3.61
C GLU A 110 -16.37 16.92 2.11
N LYS A 111 -15.11 16.74 1.76
CA LYS A 111 -14.68 16.44 0.39
C LYS A 111 -15.19 15.08 -0.09
N LEU A 112 -15.09 14.07 0.77
CA LEU A 112 -15.56 12.73 0.47
C LEU A 112 -17.09 12.64 0.45
N LYS A 113 -17.79 13.41 1.29
CA LYS A 113 -19.26 13.50 1.29
C LYS A 113 -19.78 13.99 -0.07
N LYS A 114 -19.12 14.96 -0.69
CA LYS A 114 -19.50 15.44 -2.03
C LYS A 114 -19.45 14.33 -3.08
N ILE A 115 -18.43 13.48 -3.03
CA ILE A 115 -18.24 12.37 -3.97
C ILE A 115 -19.18 11.20 -3.66
N PHE A 116 -19.43 10.94 -2.37
CA PHE A 116 -20.21 9.79 -1.93
C PHE A 116 -21.70 10.10 -1.68
N GLY A 117 -22.19 11.23 -2.22
CA GLY A 117 -23.60 11.60 -2.14
C GLY A 117 -24.08 11.93 -0.73
N GLY A 118 -23.24 12.54 0.09
CA GLY A 118 -23.61 13.02 1.44
C GLY A 118 -23.58 11.96 2.54
N LYS A 119 -23.09 10.76 2.26
CA LYS A 119 -22.94 9.71 3.27
C LYS A 119 -21.85 10.06 4.27
N GLU A 120 -22.15 9.91 5.56
CA GLU A 120 -21.19 10.16 6.64
C GLU A 120 -20.27 8.98 6.90
N ARG A 121 -20.79 7.79 6.77
CA ARG A 121 -20.05 6.53 6.98
C ARG A 121 -20.26 5.62 5.78
N ILE A 122 -19.19 5.06 5.30
CA ILE A 122 -19.19 4.12 4.17
C ILE A 122 -18.31 2.92 4.48
N GLY A 123 -18.71 1.78 3.94
CA GLY A 123 -17.90 0.57 3.98
C GLY A 123 -16.76 0.62 2.98
N PHE A 124 -15.64 0.02 3.32
CA PHE A 124 -14.47 -0.17 2.47
C PHE A 124 -14.81 -0.66 1.05
N LEU A 125 -15.73 -1.61 0.93
CA LEU A 125 -16.14 -2.17 -0.37
C LEU A 125 -17.08 -1.24 -1.14
N GLU A 126 -17.79 -0.37 -0.46
CA GLU A 126 -18.75 0.56 -1.09
C GLU A 126 -18.05 1.67 -1.87
N ILE A 127 -16.83 2.03 -1.48
CA ILE A 127 -16.05 3.07 -2.16
C ILE A 127 -15.98 2.82 -3.66
N ALA A 128 -15.63 1.60 -4.05
CA ALA A 128 -15.50 1.23 -5.46
C ALA A 128 -16.84 1.35 -6.22
N GLY A 129 -17.95 1.05 -5.55
CA GLY A 129 -19.29 1.22 -6.10
C GLY A 129 -19.69 2.69 -6.26
N LEU A 130 -19.43 3.49 -5.23
CA LEU A 130 -19.78 4.91 -5.19
C LEU A 130 -18.97 5.78 -6.16
N ILE A 131 -17.76 5.35 -6.50
CA ILE A 131 -16.93 6.02 -7.51
C ILE A 131 -17.44 5.77 -8.93
N ASN A 132 -18.16 4.67 -9.17
CA ASN A 132 -18.61 4.28 -10.51
C ASN A 132 -19.40 5.37 -11.27
N PRO A 133 -20.39 6.06 -10.65
CA PRO A 133 -21.16 7.08 -11.33
C PRO A 133 -20.34 8.30 -11.74
N HIS A 134 -19.22 8.56 -11.06
CA HIS A 134 -18.34 9.69 -11.37
C HIS A 134 -17.44 9.46 -12.60
N PHE A 135 -17.43 8.25 -13.17
CA PHE A 135 -16.74 7.97 -14.42
C PHE A 135 -17.71 8.05 -15.60
N LEU A 136 -17.54 9.08 -16.40
CA LEU A 136 -18.31 9.26 -17.64
C LEU A 136 -17.88 8.23 -18.68
N LYS A 137 -18.83 7.76 -19.46
CA LYS A 137 -18.60 6.82 -20.56
C LYS A 137 -18.05 7.54 -21.78
#